data_5dfd223829bf3eabe4382ab385398ddd
#
_entry.id   5dfd223829bf3eabe4382ab385398ddd
#
_cell.length_a   1.000
_cell.length_b   1.000
_cell.length_c   1.000
_cell.angle_alpha   90.00
_cell.angle_beta   90.00
_cell.angle_gamma   90.00
#
_symmetry.space_group_name_H-M   'P 1'
#
loop_
_entity.id
_entity.type
_entity.pdbx_description
1 polymer ?
#
loop_
_entity_poly.entity_id
_entity_poly.type
_entity_poly.pdbx_seq_one_letter_code
_entity_poly.pdbx_strand_id
1 'polypeptide(L)'
;LHLGDWMVMLTTTDPEKYLKIRDARTAARAKGMSASDSMVGLGPELKTGPDLLAQWRPSFLSMCDAFAEADPRHRVKWSGPDMSVRSAATARQMETWAHGQEIYDLLRRPREATDRLKNIAVLGVRTFGWTFVNRGLTPPADVPYVRLTAPSGAIWDWNEPNENNKVEGLAEDFCRVVTQGRNISEVNLTVVGEAATAWMEVAQCFAGPPNDPPAPGVRGWS
;
A
#
# COMPACT_ATOMS: atom_id res chain seq x y z
N LEU A 1 7.76 9.98 1.48
CA LEU A 1 7.01 9.68 2.72
C LEU A 1 6.53 10.95 3.41
N HIS A 2 7.42 11.91 3.73
CA HIS A 2 7.04 13.12 4.47
C HIS A 2 5.84 13.88 3.90
N LEU A 3 5.85 14.20 2.61
CA LEU A 3 4.70 14.86 1.95
C LEU A 3 3.43 13.99 1.99
N GLY A 4 3.59 12.68 1.85
CA GLY A 4 2.48 11.74 1.95
C GLY A 4 1.86 11.74 3.35
N ASP A 5 2.68 11.67 4.41
CA ASP A 5 2.22 11.69 5.80
C ASP A 5 1.50 13.00 6.11
N TRP A 6 2.09 14.13 5.70
CA TRP A 6 1.50 15.45 5.88
C TRP A 6 0.15 15.59 5.16
N MET A 7 0.07 15.15 3.90
CA MET A 7 -1.18 15.17 3.13
C MET A 7 -2.26 14.29 3.78
N VAL A 8 -1.89 13.08 4.21
CA VAL A 8 -2.84 12.15 4.84
C VAL A 8 -3.32 12.69 6.19
N MET A 9 -2.46 13.34 6.98
CA MET A 9 -2.88 14.02 8.19
C MET A 9 -3.97 15.07 7.90
N LEU A 10 -3.81 15.86 6.85
CA LEU A 10 -4.79 16.90 6.49
C LEU A 10 -6.19 16.33 6.18
N THR A 11 -6.31 15.08 5.73
CA THR A 11 -7.64 14.48 5.47
C THR A 11 -8.52 14.41 6.73
N THR A 12 -7.90 14.39 7.92
CA THR A 12 -8.58 14.35 9.21
C THR A 12 -8.54 15.67 9.97
N THR A 13 -7.46 16.46 9.81
CA THR A 13 -7.25 17.68 10.61
C THR A 13 -7.67 18.97 9.90
N ASP A 14 -7.58 19.00 8.56
CA ASP A 14 -7.95 20.16 7.73
C ASP A 14 -8.36 19.70 6.31
N PRO A 15 -9.54 19.04 6.18
CA PRO A 15 -9.97 18.46 4.90
C PRO A 15 -10.15 19.52 3.80
N GLU A 16 -10.49 20.76 4.12
CA GLU A 16 -10.62 21.82 3.11
C GLU A 16 -9.27 22.18 2.50
N LYS A 17 -8.23 22.30 3.32
CA LYS A 17 -6.86 22.52 2.85
C LYS A 17 -6.38 21.33 2.02
N TYR A 18 -6.67 20.09 2.46
CA TYR A 18 -6.37 18.90 1.68
C TYR A 18 -6.98 18.97 0.28
N LEU A 19 -8.28 19.28 0.17
CA LEU A 19 -8.97 19.36 -1.11
C LEU A 19 -8.38 20.41 -2.05
N LYS A 20 -8.07 21.60 -1.53
CA LYS A 20 -7.41 22.68 -2.30
C LYS A 20 -6.07 22.22 -2.88
N ILE A 21 -5.24 21.55 -2.07
CA ILE A 21 -3.94 21.03 -2.49
C ILE A 21 -4.10 19.91 -3.51
N ARG A 22 -4.99 18.96 -3.27
CA ARG A 22 -5.29 17.86 -4.20
C ARG A 22 -5.69 18.37 -5.57
N ASP A 23 -6.62 19.34 -5.62
CA ASP A 23 -7.14 19.87 -6.88
C ASP A 23 -6.07 20.67 -7.63
N ALA A 24 -5.26 21.47 -6.93
CA ALA A 24 -4.12 22.18 -7.51
C ALA A 24 -3.07 21.21 -8.08
N ARG A 25 -2.74 20.13 -7.36
CA ARG A 25 -1.83 19.07 -7.85
C ARG A 25 -2.40 18.37 -9.07
N THR A 26 -3.67 18.02 -9.05
CA THR A 26 -4.32 17.35 -10.18
C THR A 26 -4.25 18.22 -11.43
N ALA A 27 -4.53 19.52 -11.31
CA ALA A 27 -4.42 20.48 -12.41
C ALA A 27 -2.98 20.64 -12.91
N ALA A 28 -1.99 20.68 -12.02
CA ALA A 28 -0.58 20.75 -12.38
C ALA A 28 -0.09 19.48 -13.10
N ARG A 29 -0.49 18.29 -12.62
CA ARG A 29 -0.20 17.01 -13.25
C ARG A 29 -0.81 16.88 -14.64
N ALA A 30 -2.04 17.37 -14.83
CA ALA A 30 -2.71 17.40 -16.14
C ALA A 30 -1.96 18.27 -17.16
N LYS A 31 -1.14 19.22 -16.70
CA LYS A 31 -0.23 20.05 -17.52
C LYS A 31 1.17 19.42 -17.71
N GLY A 32 1.36 18.17 -17.29
CA GLY A 32 2.62 17.44 -17.45
C GLY A 32 3.67 17.66 -16.36
N MET A 33 3.33 18.34 -15.25
CA MET A 33 4.27 18.50 -14.13
C MET A 33 4.58 17.16 -13.45
N SER A 34 5.81 17.00 -12.94
CA SER A 34 6.17 15.84 -12.13
C SER A 34 5.41 15.79 -10.80
N ALA A 35 5.46 14.65 -10.11
CA ALA A 35 4.81 14.51 -8.80
C ALA A 35 5.40 15.47 -7.74
N SER A 36 6.72 15.68 -7.76
CA SER A 36 7.43 16.60 -6.87
C SER A 36 7.11 18.05 -7.20
N ASP A 37 7.24 18.42 -8.49
CA ASP A 37 7.05 19.80 -8.93
C ASP A 37 5.61 20.27 -8.69
N SER A 38 4.64 19.37 -8.82
CA SER A 38 3.22 19.67 -8.54
C SER A 38 2.93 19.99 -7.06
N MET A 39 3.90 19.81 -6.16
CA MET A 39 3.80 20.16 -4.74
C MET A 39 4.52 21.46 -4.36
N VAL A 40 5.29 22.04 -5.27
CA VAL A 40 6.02 23.30 -5.01
C VAL A 40 5.03 24.40 -4.63
N GLY A 41 5.26 25.03 -3.49
CA GLY A 41 4.40 26.09 -2.93
C GLY A 41 3.06 25.61 -2.32
N LEU A 42 2.72 24.32 -2.40
CA LEU A 42 1.48 23.79 -1.84
C LEU A 42 1.67 23.10 -0.48
N GLY A 43 2.87 22.66 -0.19
CA GLY A 43 3.22 21.92 1.02
C GLY A 43 4.40 22.53 1.78
N PRO A 44 4.87 21.86 2.83
CA PRO A 44 6.06 22.26 3.54
C PRO A 44 7.27 22.24 2.61
N GLU A 45 8.16 23.21 2.76
CA GLU A 45 9.45 23.18 2.09
C GLU A 45 10.25 21.98 2.57
N LEU A 46 10.73 21.16 1.64
CA LEU A 46 11.48 19.97 1.97
C LEU A 46 12.96 20.29 2.20
N LYS A 47 13.44 19.84 3.33
CA LYS A 47 14.87 19.78 3.64
C LYS A 47 15.50 18.51 3.08
N THR A 48 16.80 18.36 3.21
CA THR A 48 17.57 17.18 2.79
C THR A 48 18.34 16.56 3.95
N GLY A 49 18.76 15.31 3.79
CA GLY A 49 19.60 14.61 4.76
C GLY A 49 19.01 14.57 6.19
N PRO A 50 19.85 14.79 7.23
CA PRO A 50 19.42 14.76 8.62
C PRO A 50 18.30 15.77 8.94
N ASP A 51 18.29 16.93 8.29
CA ASP A 51 17.27 17.95 8.51
C ASP A 51 15.90 17.51 8.00
N LEU A 52 15.85 16.73 6.91
CA LEU A 52 14.61 16.12 6.44
C LEU A 52 14.06 15.10 7.46
N LEU A 53 14.94 14.31 8.06
CA LEU A 53 14.54 13.35 9.12
C LEU A 53 13.97 14.09 10.33
N ALA A 54 14.63 15.18 10.76
CA ALA A 54 14.16 16.02 11.85
C ALA A 54 12.81 16.69 11.54
N GLN A 55 12.59 17.08 10.28
CA GLN A 55 11.33 17.65 9.81
C GLN A 55 10.23 16.59 9.72
N TRP A 56 10.55 15.40 9.22
CA TRP A 56 9.58 14.32 8.99
C TRP A 56 9.05 13.71 10.27
N ARG A 57 9.91 13.49 11.28
CA ARG A 57 9.53 12.80 12.51
C ARG A 57 8.34 13.44 13.25
N PRO A 58 8.30 14.76 13.51
CA PRO A 58 7.14 15.41 14.12
C PRO A 58 5.87 15.26 13.27
N SER A 59 5.97 15.40 11.94
CA SER A 59 4.82 15.25 11.03
C SER A 59 4.24 13.85 11.05
N PHE A 60 5.10 12.84 11.05
CA PHE A 60 4.68 11.45 11.17
C PHE A 60 3.97 11.17 12.50
N LEU A 61 4.51 11.66 13.62
CA LEU A 61 3.88 11.49 14.94
C LEU A 61 2.54 12.21 14.99
N SER A 62 2.44 13.45 14.51
CA SER A 62 1.17 14.20 14.44
C SER A 62 0.13 13.48 13.57
N MET A 63 0.55 12.82 12.50
CA MET A 63 -0.37 11.98 11.70
C MET A 63 -0.88 10.79 12.52
N CYS A 64 -0.02 10.13 13.28
CA CYS A 64 -0.42 9.02 14.14
C CYS A 64 -1.41 9.47 15.22
N ASP A 65 -1.16 10.62 15.85
CA ASP A 65 -2.04 11.20 16.87
C ASP A 65 -3.41 11.54 16.25
N ALA A 66 -3.44 12.19 15.09
CA ALA A 66 -4.67 12.51 14.38
C ALA A 66 -5.51 11.25 14.06
N PHE A 67 -4.86 10.16 13.67
CA PHE A 67 -5.56 8.88 13.44
C PHE A 67 -6.04 8.22 14.73
N ALA A 68 -5.30 8.35 15.82
CA ALA A 68 -5.68 7.78 17.12
C ALA A 68 -6.92 8.48 17.72
N GLU A 69 -7.06 9.79 17.50
CA GLU A 69 -8.18 10.59 17.99
C GLU A 69 -9.41 10.53 17.07
N ALA A 70 -9.25 10.24 15.79
CA ALA A 70 -10.35 10.25 14.82
C ALA A 70 -11.26 9.02 14.97
N ASP A 71 -12.57 9.20 14.74
CA ASP A 71 -13.49 8.07 14.57
C ASP A 71 -13.04 7.19 13.39
N PRO A 72 -12.71 5.91 13.61
CA PRO A 72 -12.22 5.01 12.57
C PRO A 72 -13.23 4.78 11.43
N ARG A 73 -14.50 5.09 11.62
CA ARG A 73 -15.55 4.99 10.60
C ARG A 73 -15.78 6.29 9.84
N HIS A 74 -15.27 7.41 10.34
CA HIS A 74 -15.41 8.70 9.67
C HIS A 74 -14.89 8.62 8.23
N ARG A 75 -15.64 9.22 7.28
CA ARG A 75 -15.29 9.23 5.86
C ARG A 75 -14.42 10.43 5.54
N VAL A 76 -13.24 10.17 4.97
CA VAL A 76 -12.30 11.21 4.56
C VAL A 76 -12.20 11.28 3.05
N LYS A 77 -12.01 12.50 2.54
CA LYS A 77 -11.73 12.76 1.13
C LYS A 77 -10.27 12.45 0.81
N TRP A 78 -10.04 11.90 -0.37
CA TRP A 78 -8.69 11.67 -0.89
C TRP A 78 -8.69 11.72 -2.44
N SER A 79 -7.66 11.19 -3.10
CA SER A 79 -7.56 11.20 -4.58
C SER A 79 -8.45 10.19 -5.30
N GLY A 80 -9.04 9.25 -4.56
CA GLY A 80 -9.98 8.24 -5.06
C GLY A 80 -11.35 8.36 -4.38
N PRO A 81 -12.17 7.28 -4.41
CA PRO A 81 -13.44 7.24 -3.69
C PRO A 81 -13.24 7.41 -2.19
N ASP A 82 -14.12 8.16 -1.53
CA ASP A 82 -14.05 8.40 -0.08
C ASP A 82 -13.81 7.11 0.70
N MET A 83 -12.89 7.15 1.65
CA MET A 83 -12.56 6.00 2.49
C MET A 83 -12.73 6.32 3.98
N SER A 84 -12.83 5.29 4.81
CA SER A 84 -12.82 5.49 6.26
C SER A 84 -11.41 5.86 6.76
N VAL A 85 -11.33 6.54 7.90
CA VAL A 85 -10.06 6.80 8.61
C VAL A 85 -9.27 5.51 8.81
N ARG A 86 -9.93 4.41 9.19
CA ARG A 86 -9.28 3.09 9.30
C ARG A 86 -8.63 2.65 7.98
N SER A 87 -9.32 2.82 6.87
CA SER A 87 -8.78 2.47 5.56
C SER A 87 -7.61 3.37 5.17
N ALA A 88 -7.69 4.67 5.47
CA ALA A 88 -6.62 5.63 5.23
C ALA A 88 -5.36 5.29 6.05
N ALA A 89 -5.52 4.94 7.33
CA ALA A 89 -4.41 4.50 8.19
C ALA A 89 -3.78 3.20 7.68
N THR A 90 -4.62 2.22 7.24
CA THR A 90 -4.13 0.97 6.67
C THR A 90 -3.35 1.20 5.37
N ALA A 91 -3.88 2.02 4.45
CA ALA A 91 -3.18 2.38 3.22
C ALA A 91 -1.85 3.09 3.53
N ARG A 92 -1.83 4.02 4.50
CA ARG A 92 -0.59 4.68 4.90
C ARG A 92 0.43 3.74 5.52
N GLN A 93 -0.02 2.77 6.33
CA GLN A 93 0.85 1.72 6.87
C GLN A 93 1.47 0.88 5.73
N MET A 94 0.66 0.48 4.76
CA MET A 94 1.10 -0.28 3.59
C MET A 94 2.16 0.48 2.79
N GLU A 95 1.92 1.75 2.46
CA GLU A 95 2.87 2.62 1.75
C GLU A 95 4.20 2.76 2.51
N THR A 96 4.11 3.00 3.82
CA THR A 96 5.31 3.12 4.68
C THR A 96 6.10 1.82 4.74
N TRP A 97 5.39 0.69 4.80
CA TRP A 97 6.02 -0.62 4.83
C TRP A 97 6.68 -0.96 3.48
N ALA A 98 5.96 -0.77 2.36
CA ALA A 98 6.46 -1.09 1.03
C ALA A 98 7.71 -0.26 0.67
N HIS A 99 7.62 1.07 0.81
CA HIS A 99 8.79 1.94 0.56
C HIS A 99 9.92 1.75 1.58
N GLY A 100 9.58 1.38 2.82
CA GLY A 100 10.58 0.99 3.81
C GLY A 100 11.35 -0.27 3.41
N GLN A 101 10.66 -1.25 2.79
CA GLN A 101 11.31 -2.48 2.30
C GLN A 101 12.37 -2.17 1.24
N GLU A 102 12.12 -1.23 0.34
CA GLU A 102 13.11 -0.80 -0.67
C GLU A 102 14.43 -0.32 -0.04
N ILE A 103 14.34 0.33 1.14
CA ILE A 103 15.53 0.79 1.87
C ILE A 103 16.29 -0.41 2.49
N TYR A 104 15.57 -1.36 3.09
CA TYR A 104 16.18 -2.58 3.62
C TYR A 104 16.86 -3.39 2.51
N ASP A 105 16.24 -3.50 1.36
CA ASP A 105 16.79 -4.16 0.18
C ASP A 105 18.07 -3.46 -0.30
N LEU A 106 18.05 -2.14 -0.46
CA LEU A 106 19.21 -1.36 -0.87
C LEU A 106 20.39 -1.52 0.09
N LEU A 107 20.11 -1.58 1.39
CA LEU A 107 21.12 -1.76 2.44
C LEU A 107 21.52 -3.22 2.65
N ARG A 108 20.87 -4.16 1.96
CA ARG A 108 21.05 -5.62 2.12
C ARG A 108 20.89 -6.05 3.58
N ARG A 109 19.86 -5.54 4.24
CA ARG A 109 19.57 -5.87 5.63
C ARG A 109 18.24 -6.62 5.74
N PRO A 110 18.19 -7.70 6.54
CA PRO A 110 16.95 -8.37 6.82
C PRO A 110 16.02 -7.41 7.60
N ARG A 111 14.74 -7.49 7.31
CA ARG A 111 13.71 -6.77 8.05
C ARG A 111 12.96 -7.75 8.93
N GLU A 112 12.82 -7.43 10.20
CA GLU A 112 11.99 -8.21 11.10
C GLU A 112 10.52 -8.05 10.72
N ALA A 113 9.86 -9.18 10.43
CA ALA A 113 8.42 -9.23 10.15
C ALA A 113 7.64 -9.26 11.47
N THR A 114 6.49 -8.60 11.51
CA THR A 114 5.60 -8.57 12.68
C THR A 114 4.15 -8.75 12.23
N ASP A 115 3.26 -9.10 13.16
CA ASP A 115 1.83 -9.29 12.90
C ASP A 115 1.09 -8.01 12.45
N ARG A 116 1.75 -6.87 12.44
CA ARG A 116 1.24 -5.66 11.76
C ARG A 116 1.01 -5.87 10.26
N LEU A 117 1.66 -6.85 9.65
CA LEU A 117 1.42 -7.28 8.27
C LEU A 117 -0.02 -7.70 8.02
N LYS A 118 -0.79 -8.10 9.06
CA LYS A 118 -2.19 -8.48 8.90
C LYS A 118 -3.03 -7.41 8.21
N ASN A 119 -2.79 -6.13 8.51
CA ASN A 119 -3.53 -5.04 7.87
C ASN A 119 -3.21 -4.95 6.37
N ILE A 120 -1.95 -5.17 5.99
CA ILE A 120 -1.52 -5.17 4.58
C ILE A 120 -2.09 -6.39 3.86
N ALA A 121 -2.06 -7.57 4.49
CA ALA A 121 -2.67 -8.78 3.95
C ALA A 121 -4.17 -8.59 3.71
N VAL A 122 -4.91 -8.03 4.69
CA VAL A 122 -6.33 -7.67 4.53
C VAL A 122 -6.55 -6.73 3.35
N LEU A 123 -5.69 -5.72 3.19
CA LEU A 123 -5.77 -4.80 2.06
C LEU A 123 -5.55 -5.53 0.74
N GLY A 124 -4.53 -6.38 0.65
CA GLY A 124 -4.26 -7.23 -0.51
C GLY A 124 -5.47 -8.06 -0.92
N VAL A 125 -6.03 -8.81 0.04
CA VAL A 125 -7.22 -9.65 -0.21
C VAL A 125 -8.42 -8.82 -0.69
N ARG A 126 -8.69 -7.68 -0.05
CA ARG A 126 -9.82 -6.82 -0.40
C ARG A 126 -9.68 -6.12 -1.76
N THR A 127 -8.47 -6.00 -2.27
CA THR A 127 -8.19 -5.39 -3.57
C THR A 127 -8.11 -6.41 -4.71
N PHE A 128 -8.48 -7.67 -4.48
CA PHE A 128 -8.58 -8.68 -5.55
C PHE A 128 -9.35 -8.16 -6.76
N GLY A 129 -10.62 -7.78 -6.58
CA GLY A 129 -11.44 -7.23 -7.66
C GLY A 129 -10.88 -5.94 -8.25
N TRP A 130 -10.34 -5.04 -7.41
CA TRP A 130 -9.71 -3.81 -7.85
C TRP A 130 -8.53 -4.06 -8.80
N THR A 131 -7.69 -5.05 -8.53
CA THR A 131 -6.56 -5.42 -9.36
C THR A 131 -6.95 -5.61 -10.84
N PHE A 132 -8.07 -6.28 -11.09
CA PHE A 132 -8.57 -6.53 -12.44
C PHE A 132 -9.28 -5.29 -13.01
N VAL A 133 -10.20 -4.70 -12.25
CA VAL A 133 -10.95 -3.51 -12.71
C VAL A 133 -10.03 -2.35 -13.07
N ASN A 134 -8.99 -2.12 -12.30
CA ASN A 134 -7.98 -1.09 -12.56
C ASN A 134 -7.26 -1.31 -13.90
N ARG A 135 -7.16 -2.55 -14.36
CA ARG A 135 -6.59 -2.95 -15.65
C ARG A 135 -7.61 -3.03 -16.80
N GLY A 136 -8.86 -2.66 -16.54
CA GLY A 136 -9.95 -2.78 -17.51
C GLY A 136 -10.39 -4.23 -17.76
N LEU A 137 -10.05 -5.14 -16.84
CA LEU A 137 -10.41 -6.55 -16.90
C LEU A 137 -11.62 -6.86 -16.00
N THR A 138 -12.36 -7.90 -16.35
CA THR A 138 -13.42 -8.43 -15.47
C THR A 138 -12.79 -9.32 -14.39
N PRO A 139 -13.05 -9.04 -13.10
CA PRO A 139 -12.58 -9.91 -12.03
C PRO A 139 -13.14 -11.32 -12.16
N PRO A 140 -12.35 -12.38 -11.92
CA PRO A 140 -12.88 -13.74 -11.82
C PRO A 140 -13.98 -13.82 -10.75
N ALA A 141 -15.04 -14.58 -11.04
CA ALA A 141 -16.15 -14.79 -10.09
C ALA A 141 -15.74 -15.65 -8.90
N ASP A 142 -14.82 -16.60 -9.10
CA ASP A 142 -14.29 -17.48 -8.07
C ASP A 142 -13.12 -16.81 -7.35
N VAL A 143 -13.41 -16.20 -6.19
CA VAL A 143 -12.40 -15.49 -5.40
C VAL A 143 -11.52 -16.52 -4.68
N PRO A 144 -10.18 -16.45 -4.79
CA PRO A 144 -9.29 -17.43 -4.17
C PRO A 144 -9.41 -17.48 -2.64
N TYR A 145 -9.36 -18.69 -2.08
CA TYR A 145 -9.07 -18.88 -0.66
C TYR A 145 -7.64 -18.40 -0.36
N VAL A 146 -7.47 -17.61 0.67
CA VAL A 146 -6.14 -17.12 1.10
C VAL A 146 -5.86 -17.63 2.50
N ARG A 147 -4.74 -18.35 2.69
CA ARG A 147 -4.31 -18.89 3.98
C ARG A 147 -2.84 -18.57 4.23
N LEU A 148 -2.59 -17.68 5.17
CA LEU A 148 -1.26 -17.15 5.43
C LEU A 148 -0.76 -17.51 6.83
N THR A 149 0.52 -17.87 6.93
CA THR A 149 1.22 -18.02 8.20
C THR A 149 1.78 -16.68 8.63
N ALA A 150 1.30 -16.17 9.75
CA ALA A 150 1.75 -14.93 10.35
C ALA A 150 3.20 -15.02 10.88
N PRO A 151 3.89 -13.89 11.10
CA PRO A 151 5.18 -13.88 11.79
C PRO A 151 5.16 -14.51 13.18
N SER A 152 4.05 -14.41 13.90
CA SER A 152 3.84 -15.08 15.21
C SER A 152 3.59 -16.60 15.10
N GLY A 153 3.45 -17.15 13.87
CA GLY A 153 3.03 -18.53 13.63
C GLY A 153 1.50 -18.72 13.64
N ALA A 154 0.70 -17.70 13.91
CA ALA A 154 -0.75 -17.78 13.80
C ALA A 154 -1.19 -17.96 12.32
N ILE A 155 -2.32 -18.60 12.11
CA ILE A 155 -2.90 -18.71 10.78
C ILE A 155 -3.92 -17.60 10.58
N TRP A 156 -3.81 -16.92 9.44
CA TRP A 156 -4.79 -15.95 8.97
C TRP A 156 -5.38 -16.46 7.67
N ASP A 157 -6.69 -16.49 7.60
CA ASP A 157 -7.41 -16.95 6.40
C ASP A 157 -8.55 -16.03 6.01
N TRP A 158 -8.89 -16.07 4.74
CA TRP A 158 -9.96 -15.27 4.13
C TRP A 158 -10.61 -16.06 3.02
N ASN A 159 -11.89 -15.77 2.80
CA ASN A 159 -12.78 -16.44 1.87
C ASN A 159 -13.06 -17.90 2.27
N GLU A 160 -13.91 -18.59 1.53
CA GLU A 160 -14.24 -20.00 1.79
C GLU A 160 -13.07 -20.89 1.40
N PRO A 161 -12.74 -21.93 2.19
CA PRO A 161 -11.70 -22.89 1.85
C PRO A 161 -11.93 -23.53 0.48
N ASN A 162 -10.92 -23.48 -0.38
CA ASN A 162 -10.97 -24.01 -1.74
C ASN A 162 -9.60 -24.54 -2.15
N GLU A 163 -9.46 -25.86 -2.22
CA GLU A 163 -8.20 -26.51 -2.58
C GLU A 163 -7.84 -26.34 -4.06
N ASN A 164 -8.80 -26.00 -4.91
CA ASN A 164 -8.61 -25.83 -6.35
C ASN A 164 -8.39 -24.36 -6.77
N ASN A 165 -8.56 -23.41 -5.84
CA ASN A 165 -8.35 -21.98 -6.10
C ASN A 165 -7.88 -21.29 -4.81
N LYS A 166 -6.56 -21.22 -4.59
CA LYS A 166 -6.00 -20.72 -3.34
C LYS A 166 -4.62 -20.06 -3.47
N VAL A 167 -4.29 -19.26 -2.45
CA VAL A 167 -2.95 -18.71 -2.19
C VAL A 167 -2.57 -19.07 -0.75
N GLU A 168 -1.48 -19.80 -0.55
CA GLU A 168 -0.99 -20.21 0.77
C GLU A 168 0.51 -19.88 0.92
N GLY A 169 0.95 -19.54 2.12
CA GLY A 169 2.36 -19.32 2.45
C GLY A 169 2.58 -18.32 3.57
N LEU A 170 3.76 -17.69 3.59
CA LEU A 170 4.08 -16.68 4.58
C LEU A 170 3.33 -15.36 4.30
N ALA A 171 2.80 -14.76 5.34
CA ALA A 171 2.12 -13.45 5.23
C ALA A 171 3.03 -12.36 4.68
N GLU A 172 4.33 -12.42 5.00
CA GLU A 172 5.31 -11.47 4.49
C GLU A 172 5.47 -11.59 2.97
N ASP A 173 5.56 -12.80 2.44
CA ASP A 173 5.69 -13.07 1.01
C ASP A 173 4.44 -12.57 0.25
N PHE A 174 3.26 -12.86 0.78
CA PHE A 174 2.01 -12.33 0.22
C PHE A 174 2.00 -10.80 0.20
N CYS A 175 2.37 -10.15 1.30
CA CYS A 175 2.43 -8.69 1.37
C CYS A 175 3.44 -8.10 0.37
N ARG A 176 4.59 -8.76 0.16
CA ARG A 176 5.58 -8.34 -0.83
C ARG A 176 5.05 -8.40 -2.27
N VAL A 177 4.24 -9.42 -2.58
CA VAL A 177 3.63 -9.55 -3.92
C VAL A 177 2.54 -8.50 -4.14
N VAL A 178 1.58 -8.37 -3.21
CA VAL A 178 0.44 -7.45 -3.41
C VAL A 178 0.85 -5.97 -3.36
N THR A 179 1.98 -5.64 -2.76
CA THR A 179 2.59 -4.30 -2.80
C THR A 179 3.59 -4.11 -3.94
N GLN A 180 3.77 -5.13 -4.79
CA GLN A 180 4.74 -5.14 -5.89
C GLN A 180 6.19 -4.87 -5.44
N GLY A 181 6.51 -5.27 -4.22
CA GLY A 181 7.89 -5.29 -3.71
C GLY A 181 8.70 -6.47 -4.23
N ARG A 182 8.03 -7.54 -4.66
CA ARG A 182 8.64 -8.75 -5.27
C ARG A 182 7.76 -9.29 -6.39
N ASN A 183 8.40 -9.94 -7.35
CA ASN A 183 7.68 -10.79 -8.30
C ASN A 183 7.19 -12.06 -7.61
N ILE A 184 6.07 -12.62 -8.06
CA ILE A 184 5.53 -13.88 -7.51
C ILE A 184 6.54 -15.04 -7.60
N SER A 185 7.38 -15.06 -8.60
CA SER A 185 8.42 -16.09 -8.79
C SER A 185 9.59 -15.99 -7.79
N GLU A 186 9.68 -14.91 -7.00
CA GLU A 186 10.75 -14.66 -6.03
C GLU A 186 10.34 -14.97 -4.58
N VAL A 187 9.14 -15.50 -4.37
CA VAL A 187 8.58 -15.77 -3.05
C VAL A 187 8.07 -17.21 -2.94
N ASN A 188 7.91 -17.69 -1.71
CA ASN A 188 7.46 -19.06 -1.43
C ASN A 188 5.95 -19.08 -1.16
N LEU A 189 5.13 -18.74 -2.17
CA LEU A 189 3.68 -18.89 -2.12
C LEU A 189 3.24 -20.07 -2.96
N THR A 190 2.37 -20.92 -2.39
CA THR A 190 1.64 -21.92 -3.14
C THR A 190 0.41 -21.27 -3.75
N VAL A 191 0.37 -21.22 -5.08
CA VAL A 191 -0.74 -20.64 -5.85
C VAL A 191 -1.38 -21.72 -6.68
N VAL A 192 -2.68 -21.98 -6.49
CA VAL A 192 -3.43 -23.03 -7.17
C VAL A 192 -4.68 -22.43 -7.80
N GLY A 193 -4.94 -22.79 -9.05
CA GLY A 193 -6.12 -22.35 -9.81
C GLY A 193 -5.87 -21.12 -10.69
N GLU A 194 -6.71 -21.00 -11.71
CA GLU A 194 -6.57 -19.97 -12.74
C GLU A 194 -6.73 -18.55 -12.16
N ALA A 195 -7.77 -18.35 -11.31
CA ALA A 195 -8.04 -17.04 -10.74
C ALA A 195 -6.95 -16.60 -9.76
N ALA A 196 -6.43 -17.50 -8.91
CA ALA A 196 -5.33 -17.22 -8.01
C ALA A 196 -4.03 -16.89 -8.76
N THR A 197 -3.72 -17.64 -9.82
CA THR A 197 -2.54 -17.41 -10.66
C THR A 197 -2.62 -16.06 -11.36
N ALA A 198 -3.74 -15.80 -12.06
CA ALA A 198 -3.94 -14.53 -12.74
C ALA A 198 -3.88 -13.33 -11.78
N TRP A 199 -4.36 -13.50 -10.54
CA TRP A 199 -4.26 -12.45 -9.53
C TRP A 199 -2.83 -12.21 -9.08
N MET A 200 -2.08 -13.25 -8.71
CA MET A 200 -0.72 -13.10 -8.17
C MET A 200 0.27 -12.57 -9.20
N GLU A 201 0.03 -12.81 -10.48
CA GLU A 201 0.85 -12.26 -11.57
C GLU A 201 0.73 -10.74 -11.72
N VAL A 202 -0.40 -10.14 -11.29
CA VAL A 202 -0.68 -8.71 -11.52
C VAL A 202 -1.20 -7.99 -10.27
N ALA A 203 -1.09 -8.60 -9.10
CA ALA A 203 -1.63 -8.06 -7.87
C ALA A 203 -1.16 -6.63 -7.59
N GLN A 204 -2.11 -5.77 -7.20
CA GLN A 204 -1.86 -4.38 -6.86
C GLN A 204 -2.81 -3.94 -5.76
N CYS A 205 -2.31 -3.70 -4.55
CA CYS A 205 -3.14 -3.28 -3.41
C CYS A 205 -3.10 -1.77 -3.14
N PHE A 206 -2.41 -1.01 -3.96
CA PHE A 206 -2.26 0.44 -3.84
C PHE A 206 -3.01 1.19 -4.95
N ALA A 207 -3.34 2.45 -4.69
CA ALA A 207 -4.03 3.31 -5.65
C ALA A 207 -3.09 3.82 -6.74
N GLY A 208 -3.65 4.10 -7.91
CA GLY A 208 -2.92 4.61 -9.05
C GLY A 208 -3.29 3.88 -10.35
N PRO A 209 -2.68 4.24 -11.47
CA PRO A 209 -2.86 3.50 -12.72
C PRO A 209 -2.38 2.06 -12.59
N PRO A 210 -2.78 1.17 -13.50
CA PRO A 210 -2.23 -0.18 -13.57
C PRO A 210 -0.70 -0.14 -13.60
N ASN A 211 -0.08 -0.93 -12.74
CA ASN A 211 1.36 -1.05 -12.67
C ASN A 211 1.73 -2.54 -12.65
N ASP A 212 2.72 -2.93 -13.44
CA ASP A 212 3.17 -4.31 -13.49
C ASP A 212 4.14 -4.59 -12.35
N PRO A 213 4.13 -5.81 -11.79
CA PRO A 213 5.14 -6.22 -10.82
C PRO A 213 6.54 -6.08 -11.39
N PRO A 214 7.56 -5.87 -10.54
CA PRO A 214 8.94 -5.84 -11.00
C PRO A 214 9.30 -7.16 -11.69
N ALA A 215 10.16 -7.11 -12.69
CA ALA A 215 10.75 -8.33 -13.25
C ALA A 215 11.57 -9.05 -12.16
N PRO A 216 11.68 -10.39 -12.21
CA PRO A 216 12.48 -11.14 -11.25
C PRO A 216 13.93 -10.62 -11.18
N GLY A 217 14.47 -10.50 -9.96
CA GLY A 217 15.83 -10.02 -9.70
C GLY A 217 16.02 -8.50 -9.76
N VAL A 218 15.00 -7.71 -10.10
CA VAL A 218 15.10 -6.25 -10.16
C VAL A 218 14.99 -5.61 -8.77
N ARG A 219 14.17 -6.18 -7.90
CA ARG A 219 14.01 -5.74 -6.51
C ARG A 219 14.40 -6.87 -5.57
N GLY A 220 15.14 -6.52 -4.57
CA GLY A 220 15.63 -7.50 -3.61
C GLY A 220 17.08 -7.90 -3.85
N TRP A 221 17.57 -8.68 -2.93
CA TRP A 221 18.88 -9.30 -2.96
C TRP A 221 18.71 -10.78 -2.58
N SER A 222 19.31 -11.65 -3.36
CA SER A 222 19.39 -13.10 -3.13
C SER A 222 20.54 -13.43 -2.19
#